data_4972633fcd06a7852ce3f74ad46f389b
#
_entry.id   4972633fcd06a7852ce3f74ad46f389b
#
_cell.length_a   1.000
_cell.length_b   1.000
_cell.length_c   1.000
_cell.angle_alpha   90.00
_cell.angle_beta   90.00
_cell.angle_gamma   90.00
#
_symmetry.space_group_name_H-M   'P 1'
#
loop_
_entity.id
_entity.type
_entity.pdbx_description
1 polymer ?
#
loop_
_entity_poly.entity_id
_entity_poly.type
_entity_poly.pdbx_seq_one_letter_code
_entity_poly.pdbx_strand_id
1 'polypeptide(L)'
;RGRKSLRMEYFYREMRKRHGVLMSGERGDAPEGGQWNFDEENREAFGSTGPGGVPARAVFEPDALTREVIALVEARFATHPGRLDSFAWPVTREQALVSLQRFINERLPLFGRYQDAMWPGEPWLHHSHLAAALNLKLLNPREVVAVAVAAYHAGAAPLPSVEGFVRQILGWREYVRGIYWTRMPGYAGLNALDAHEDLPAWYWTGATDMACLRDALAQTLAHGYANHIQRLMVTGLYALMLGVQPKQVHA
;
A
#
# COMPACT_ATOMS: atom_id res chain seq x y z
N ARG A 1 -3.03 3.70 -26.45
CA ARG A 1 -2.24 4.37 -27.51
C ARG A 1 -2.95 5.67 -27.90
N GLY A 2 -2.23 6.76 -28.18
CA GLY A 2 -2.78 8.04 -28.64
C GLY A 2 -2.96 9.15 -27.59
N ARG A 3 -2.68 8.91 -26.31
CA ARG A 3 -2.74 9.95 -25.27
C ARG A 3 -1.38 10.65 -25.10
N LYS A 4 -1.40 12.00 -24.95
CA LYS A 4 -0.18 12.83 -24.80
C LYS A 4 0.58 12.60 -23.49
N SER A 5 -0.07 12.03 -22.46
CA SER A 5 0.54 11.78 -21.16
C SER A 5 0.10 10.43 -20.60
N LEU A 6 1.01 9.78 -19.87
CA LEU A 6 0.72 8.60 -19.08
C LEU A 6 0.09 9.05 -17.75
N ARG A 7 -1.19 8.71 -17.52
CA ARG A 7 -1.89 8.97 -16.27
C ARG A 7 -2.57 7.68 -15.82
N MET A 8 -2.35 7.33 -14.57
CA MET A 8 -2.94 6.14 -13.95
C MET A 8 -4.47 6.14 -14.06
N GLU A 9 -5.11 7.27 -13.86
CA GLU A 9 -6.57 7.41 -13.93
C GLU A 9 -7.16 6.92 -15.27
N TYR A 10 -6.53 7.25 -16.39
CA TYR A 10 -7.01 6.78 -17.70
C TYR A 10 -6.80 5.27 -17.88
N PHE A 11 -5.68 4.76 -17.40
CA PHE A 11 -5.40 3.34 -17.41
C PHE A 11 -6.41 2.58 -16.56
N TYR A 12 -6.69 3.06 -15.36
CA TYR A 12 -7.66 2.47 -14.44
C TYR A 12 -9.07 2.38 -15.02
N ARG A 13 -9.57 3.45 -15.65
CA ARG A 13 -10.87 3.43 -16.33
C ARG A 13 -10.94 2.35 -17.42
N GLU A 14 -9.91 2.23 -18.24
CA GLU A 14 -9.84 1.19 -19.26
C GLU A 14 -9.79 -0.22 -18.63
N MET A 15 -9.07 -0.39 -17.55
CA MET A 15 -8.99 -1.66 -16.83
C MET A 15 -10.33 -2.04 -16.19
N ARG A 16 -11.05 -1.08 -15.58
CA ARG A 16 -12.41 -1.32 -15.06
C ARG A 16 -13.35 -1.80 -16.16
N LYS A 17 -13.41 -1.11 -17.30
CA LYS A 17 -14.22 -1.51 -18.46
C LYS A 17 -13.84 -2.91 -18.95
N ARG A 18 -12.53 -3.15 -19.16
CA ARG A 18 -12.01 -4.41 -19.69
C ARG A 18 -12.35 -5.62 -18.81
N HIS A 19 -12.39 -5.44 -17.51
CA HIS A 19 -12.60 -6.52 -16.55
C HIS A 19 -14.00 -6.51 -15.92
N GLY A 20 -14.87 -5.55 -16.29
CA GLY A 20 -16.22 -5.44 -15.74
C GLY A 20 -16.26 -5.15 -14.24
N VAL A 21 -15.22 -4.44 -13.70
CA VAL A 21 -15.09 -4.21 -12.25
C VAL A 21 -15.77 -2.91 -11.86
N LEU A 22 -16.76 -2.97 -10.97
CA LEU A 22 -17.59 -1.84 -10.53
C LEU A 22 -18.18 -1.06 -11.72
N MET A 23 -18.67 -1.79 -12.70
CA MET A 23 -19.28 -1.24 -13.90
C MET A 23 -20.78 -1.53 -13.93
N SER A 24 -21.56 -0.58 -14.43
CA SER A 24 -23.01 -0.62 -14.58
C SER A 24 -23.43 -0.21 -15.99
N GLY A 25 -24.77 -0.17 -16.22
CA GLY A 25 -25.36 0.10 -17.52
C GLY A 25 -25.54 -1.15 -18.38
N GLU A 26 -26.43 -1.10 -19.37
CA GLU A 26 -26.75 -2.24 -20.24
C GLU A 26 -25.53 -2.75 -21.02
N ARG A 27 -24.55 -1.89 -21.29
CA ARG A 27 -23.30 -2.21 -22.00
C ARG A 27 -22.09 -2.36 -21.07
N GLY A 28 -22.27 -2.22 -19.75
CA GLY A 28 -21.16 -2.23 -18.79
C GLY A 28 -20.14 -1.10 -19.03
N ASP A 29 -20.57 0.04 -19.56
CA ASP A 29 -19.71 1.16 -19.96
C ASP A 29 -19.73 2.35 -19.00
N ALA A 30 -20.66 2.36 -18.04
CA ALA A 30 -20.77 3.35 -16.98
C ALA A 30 -20.17 2.83 -15.65
N PRO A 31 -19.51 3.67 -14.84
CA PRO A 31 -19.06 3.26 -13.52
C PRO A 31 -20.24 3.16 -12.54
N GLU A 32 -20.22 2.16 -11.65
CA GLU A 32 -21.16 2.11 -10.52
C GLU A 32 -21.06 3.38 -9.68
N GLY A 33 -22.18 3.88 -9.19
CA GLY A 33 -22.28 5.16 -8.48
C GLY A 33 -22.08 6.41 -9.35
N GLY A 34 -21.99 6.26 -10.68
CA GLY A 34 -21.90 7.38 -11.63
C GLY A 34 -20.54 8.08 -11.69
N GLN A 35 -19.58 7.72 -10.83
CA GLN A 35 -18.26 8.33 -10.73
C GLN A 35 -17.14 7.33 -10.97
N TRP A 36 -16.02 7.81 -11.56
CA TRP A 36 -14.85 6.97 -11.81
C TRP A 36 -13.95 6.80 -10.59
N ASN A 37 -13.99 7.72 -9.64
CA ASN A 37 -13.34 7.63 -8.34
C ASN A 37 -14.12 8.40 -7.29
N PHE A 38 -13.88 8.08 -6.03
CA PHE A 38 -14.50 8.67 -4.85
C PHE A 38 -13.45 9.27 -3.91
N ASP A 39 -12.38 9.82 -4.47
CA ASP A 39 -11.21 10.29 -3.70
C ASP A 39 -11.58 11.41 -2.72
N GLU A 40 -12.53 12.28 -3.08
CA GLU A 40 -12.98 13.38 -2.22
C GLU A 40 -13.70 12.87 -0.97
N GLU A 41 -14.39 11.73 -1.06
CA GLU A 41 -15.08 11.09 0.06
C GLU A 41 -14.14 10.28 0.98
N ASN A 42 -12.90 10.08 0.56
CA ASN A 42 -11.92 9.20 1.17
C ASN A 42 -10.75 9.94 1.86
N ARG A 43 -10.98 11.15 2.37
CA ARG A 43 -9.93 12.03 2.93
C ARG A 43 -10.23 12.53 4.34
N GLU A 44 -10.94 11.75 5.14
CA GLU A 44 -11.19 12.15 6.51
C GLU A 44 -9.96 11.95 7.40
N ALA A 45 -9.77 12.89 8.32
CA ALA A 45 -8.81 12.77 9.41
C ALA A 45 -9.51 12.24 10.67
N PHE A 46 -8.74 11.61 11.56
CA PHE A 46 -9.25 11.26 12.88
C PHE A 46 -9.49 12.53 13.71
N GLY A 47 -10.55 12.52 14.52
CA GLY A 47 -10.80 13.60 15.49
C GLY A 47 -9.76 13.62 16.62
N SER A 48 -9.90 14.58 17.54
CA SER A 48 -8.99 14.74 18.69
C SER A 48 -8.90 13.51 19.61
N THR A 49 -9.89 12.62 19.57
CA THR A 49 -9.93 11.38 20.33
C THR A 49 -9.19 10.22 19.65
N GLY A 50 -8.63 10.45 18.46
CA GLY A 50 -7.90 9.45 17.70
C GLY A 50 -8.76 8.46 16.92
N PRO A 51 -8.16 7.37 16.42
CA PRO A 51 -8.81 6.43 15.51
C PRO A 51 -9.88 5.54 16.16
N GLY A 52 -10.06 5.60 17.47
CA GLY A 52 -10.99 4.71 18.19
C GLY A 52 -10.51 3.25 18.20
N GLY A 53 -11.45 2.32 18.13
CA GLY A 53 -11.15 0.89 18.09
C GLY A 53 -10.67 0.42 16.71
N VAL A 54 -9.36 0.50 16.44
CA VAL A 54 -8.76 -0.07 15.24
C VAL A 54 -8.71 -1.59 15.36
N PRO A 55 -9.23 -2.38 14.41
CA PRO A 55 -9.15 -3.83 14.47
C PRO A 55 -7.70 -4.32 14.47
N ALA A 56 -7.36 -5.27 15.34
CA ALA A 56 -6.02 -5.85 15.38
C ALA A 56 -5.69 -6.54 14.05
N ARG A 57 -4.45 -6.39 13.54
CA ARG A 57 -4.04 -7.10 12.33
C ARG A 57 -4.04 -8.62 12.54
N ALA A 58 -4.13 -9.40 11.46
CA ALA A 58 -3.83 -10.81 11.52
C ALA A 58 -2.35 -11.00 11.86
N VAL A 59 -2.07 -11.82 12.84
CA VAL A 59 -0.71 -12.21 13.25
C VAL A 59 -0.58 -13.72 13.17
N PHE A 60 0.60 -14.20 12.78
CA PHE A 60 0.89 -15.62 12.58
C PHE A 60 2.20 -15.95 13.28
N GLU A 61 2.14 -16.94 14.17
CA GLU A 61 3.34 -17.45 14.82
C GLU A 61 4.27 -18.10 13.79
N PRO A 62 5.57 -17.77 13.79
CA PRO A 62 6.55 -18.41 12.94
C PRO A 62 6.57 -19.92 13.13
N ASP A 63 6.43 -20.69 12.06
CA ASP A 63 6.65 -22.13 12.06
C ASP A 63 8.14 -22.47 12.09
N ALA A 64 8.49 -23.75 12.07
CA ALA A 64 9.88 -24.21 12.15
C ALA A 64 10.74 -23.65 11.00
N LEU A 65 10.22 -23.67 9.78
CA LEU A 65 10.92 -23.15 8.60
C LEU A 65 11.08 -21.62 8.68
N THR A 66 10.06 -20.90 9.09
CA THR A 66 10.12 -19.43 9.27
C THR A 66 11.16 -19.06 10.32
N ARG A 67 11.24 -19.78 11.44
CA ARG A 67 12.28 -19.55 12.46
C ARG A 67 13.69 -19.82 11.95
N GLU A 68 13.88 -20.87 11.14
CA GLU A 68 15.17 -21.14 10.49
C GLU A 68 15.59 -19.99 9.56
N VAL A 69 14.64 -19.47 8.75
CA VAL A 69 14.91 -18.33 7.85
C VAL A 69 15.20 -17.05 8.66
N ILE A 70 14.47 -16.78 9.74
CA ILE A 70 14.75 -15.65 10.62
C ILE A 70 16.19 -15.74 11.16
N ALA A 71 16.59 -16.87 11.71
CA ALA A 71 17.94 -17.08 12.22
C ALA A 71 19.01 -16.90 11.13
N LEU A 72 18.74 -17.38 9.91
CA LEU A 72 19.63 -17.20 8.76
C LEU A 72 19.80 -15.71 8.39
N VAL A 73 18.69 -14.95 8.37
CA VAL A 73 18.70 -13.51 8.07
C VAL A 73 19.44 -12.73 9.16
N GLU A 74 19.20 -13.04 10.43
CA GLU A 74 19.93 -12.42 11.56
C GLU A 74 21.44 -12.67 11.48
N ALA A 75 21.84 -13.90 11.12
CA ALA A 75 23.27 -14.25 10.99
C ALA A 75 23.94 -13.56 9.79
N ARG A 76 23.24 -13.44 8.65
CA ARG A 76 23.84 -12.91 7.41
C ARG A 76 23.71 -11.41 7.25
N PHE A 77 22.71 -10.80 7.86
CA PHE A 77 22.32 -9.40 7.67
C PHE A 77 22.24 -8.62 8.98
N ALA A 78 23.01 -9.01 9.98
CA ALA A 78 23.04 -8.39 11.31
C ALA A 78 23.26 -6.87 11.33
N THR A 79 23.93 -6.32 10.30
CA THR A 79 24.20 -4.89 10.15
C THR A 79 23.16 -4.14 9.31
N HIS A 80 22.19 -4.84 8.74
CA HIS A 80 21.13 -4.20 7.95
C HIS A 80 20.08 -3.56 8.88
N PRO A 81 19.43 -2.48 8.44
CA PRO A 81 18.34 -1.87 9.20
C PRO A 81 17.13 -2.79 9.27
N GLY A 82 16.33 -2.64 10.31
CA GLY A 82 15.11 -3.41 10.52
C GLY A 82 15.21 -4.38 11.68
N ARG A 83 14.05 -4.98 12.04
CA ARG A 83 13.90 -5.90 13.18
C ARG A 83 13.08 -7.11 12.76
N LEU A 84 13.39 -8.29 13.31
CA LEU A 84 12.71 -9.56 13.04
C LEU A 84 11.98 -10.12 14.27
N ASP A 85 12.21 -9.55 15.45
CA ASP A 85 11.63 -10.00 16.73
C ASP A 85 10.10 -9.97 16.76
N SER A 86 9.48 -9.11 15.96
CA SER A 86 8.03 -9.00 15.83
C SER A 86 7.47 -9.53 14.50
N PHE A 87 8.24 -10.37 13.80
CA PHE A 87 7.79 -10.94 12.53
C PHE A 87 6.55 -11.83 12.73
N ALA A 88 5.45 -11.46 12.10
CA ALA A 88 4.17 -12.16 12.20
C ALA A 88 3.35 -12.00 10.90
N TRP A 89 4.02 -11.86 9.77
CA TRP A 89 3.41 -11.74 8.45
C TRP A 89 2.97 -13.11 7.93
N PRO A 90 1.93 -13.18 7.06
CA PRO A 90 1.54 -14.42 6.42
C PRO A 90 2.65 -14.94 5.52
N VAL A 91 3.04 -16.20 5.68
CA VAL A 91 4.05 -16.89 4.88
C VAL A 91 3.46 -18.01 4.03
N THR A 92 2.21 -18.39 4.27
CA THR A 92 1.48 -19.37 3.45
C THR A 92 0.26 -18.77 2.78
N ARG A 93 -0.28 -19.45 1.78
CA ARG A 93 -1.50 -19.01 1.10
C ARG A 93 -2.70 -18.99 2.05
N GLU A 94 -2.82 -19.99 2.92
CA GLU A 94 -3.90 -20.11 3.89
C GLU A 94 -3.89 -18.91 4.85
N GLN A 95 -2.72 -18.55 5.39
CA GLN A 95 -2.53 -17.38 6.23
C GLN A 95 -2.86 -16.08 5.47
N ALA A 96 -2.46 -15.98 4.21
CA ALA A 96 -2.78 -14.83 3.38
C ALA A 96 -4.28 -14.70 3.11
N LEU A 97 -5.01 -15.80 2.91
CA LEU A 97 -6.47 -15.81 2.78
C LEU A 97 -7.16 -15.40 4.08
N VAL A 98 -6.67 -15.82 5.24
CA VAL A 98 -7.17 -15.35 6.55
C VAL A 98 -6.98 -13.83 6.68
N SER A 99 -5.80 -13.31 6.28
CA SER A 99 -5.53 -11.86 6.29
C SER A 99 -6.48 -11.10 5.37
N LEU A 100 -6.75 -11.63 4.17
CA LEU A 100 -7.70 -11.06 3.23
C LEU A 100 -9.11 -11.02 3.84
N GLN A 101 -9.59 -12.12 4.39
CA GLN A 101 -10.93 -12.20 4.96
C GLN A 101 -11.10 -11.24 6.14
N ARG A 102 -10.11 -11.13 7.03
CA ARG A 102 -10.13 -10.17 8.12
C ARG A 102 -10.13 -8.72 7.63
N PHE A 103 -9.34 -8.40 6.60
CA PHE A 103 -9.39 -7.08 5.99
C PHE A 103 -10.78 -6.75 5.46
N ILE A 104 -11.38 -7.65 4.68
CA ILE A 104 -12.71 -7.45 4.09
C ILE A 104 -13.77 -7.21 5.16
N ASN A 105 -13.76 -8.00 6.22
CA ASN A 105 -14.80 -7.95 7.26
C ASN A 105 -14.62 -6.80 8.24
N GLU A 106 -13.37 -6.49 8.61
CA GLU A 106 -13.08 -5.66 9.77
C GLU A 106 -12.60 -4.24 9.40
N ARG A 107 -11.93 -4.07 8.25
CA ARG A 107 -11.26 -2.81 7.89
C ARG A 107 -11.78 -2.18 6.61
N LEU A 108 -12.16 -2.97 5.61
CA LEU A 108 -12.63 -2.45 4.32
C LEU A 108 -13.77 -1.44 4.46
N PRO A 109 -14.75 -1.59 5.40
CA PRO A 109 -15.81 -0.61 5.57
C PRO A 109 -15.33 0.81 5.87
N LEU A 110 -14.22 0.96 6.58
CA LEU A 110 -13.62 2.25 6.96
C LEU A 110 -12.32 2.57 6.19
N PHE A 111 -11.84 1.64 5.37
CA PHE A 111 -10.60 1.80 4.61
C PHE A 111 -10.60 3.07 3.77
N GLY A 112 -11.63 3.30 2.95
CA GLY A 112 -11.71 4.47 2.09
C GLY A 112 -11.67 5.75 2.91
N ARG A 113 -12.58 5.87 3.88
CA ARG A 113 -12.73 7.04 4.72
C ARG A 113 -11.40 7.52 5.33
N TYR A 114 -10.56 6.58 5.80
CA TYR A 114 -9.33 6.85 6.53
C TYR A 114 -8.05 6.38 5.82
N GLN A 115 -8.10 6.14 4.51
CA GLN A 115 -6.93 5.64 3.76
C GLN A 115 -5.72 6.57 3.81
N ASP A 116 -5.96 7.87 3.95
CA ASP A 116 -4.93 8.91 4.00
C ASP A 116 -4.68 9.42 5.43
N ALA A 117 -5.37 8.89 6.42
CA ALA A 117 -5.18 9.29 7.81
C ALA A 117 -3.94 8.62 8.43
N MET A 118 -3.29 9.35 9.33
CA MET A 118 -2.18 8.87 10.15
C MET A 118 -2.47 9.16 11.62
N TRP A 119 -1.93 8.33 12.51
CA TRP A 119 -1.99 8.56 13.94
C TRP A 119 -0.71 8.08 14.61
N PRO A 120 -0.06 8.90 15.48
CA PRO A 120 1.16 8.49 16.17
C PRO A 120 0.97 7.22 16.98
N GLY A 121 1.89 6.27 16.86
CA GLY A 121 1.84 5.00 17.58
C GLY A 121 0.86 3.95 17.02
N GLU A 122 0.10 4.28 15.95
CA GLU A 122 -0.86 3.36 15.32
C GLU A 122 -0.42 3.00 13.89
N PRO A 123 0.47 2.01 13.73
CA PRO A 123 1.05 1.69 12.43
C PRO A 123 0.07 1.02 11.46
N TRP A 124 -1.00 0.41 11.95
CA TRP A 124 -1.83 -0.49 11.15
C TRP A 124 -3.11 0.15 10.62
N LEU A 125 -3.79 0.93 11.42
CA LEU A 125 -5.05 1.61 11.10
C LEU A 125 -6.01 0.70 10.30
N HIS A 126 -6.73 1.27 9.33
CA HIS A 126 -7.68 0.52 8.47
C HIS A 126 -7.04 -0.01 7.17
N HIS A 127 -5.71 -0.01 7.05
CA HIS A 127 -5.02 -0.51 5.85
C HIS A 127 -5.12 -2.02 5.68
N SER A 128 -4.97 -2.49 4.43
CA SER A 128 -5.19 -3.91 4.08
C SER A 128 -4.08 -4.86 4.55
N HIS A 129 -2.83 -4.39 4.63
CA HIS A 129 -1.63 -5.18 4.92
C HIS A 129 -1.39 -6.35 3.95
N LEU A 130 -1.98 -6.32 2.75
CA LEU A 130 -1.92 -7.42 1.77
C LEU A 130 -0.78 -7.30 0.76
N ALA A 131 -0.01 -6.20 0.79
CA ALA A 131 1.00 -5.91 -0.22
C ALA A 131 2.07 -7.01 -0.32
N ALA A 132 2.59 -7.50 0.82
CA ALA A 132 3.55 -8.60 0.85
C ALA A 132 2.99 -9.88 0.22
N ALA A 133 1.78 -10.29 0.63
CA ALA A 133 1.12 -11.49 0.11
C ALA A 133 0.83 -11.40 -1.41
N LEU A 134 0.46 -10.22 -1.91
CA LEU A 134 0.28 -9.96 -3.34
C LEU A 134 1.61 -10.01 -4.12
N ASN A 135 2.68 -9.46 -3.55
CA ASN A 135 3.98 -9.43 -4.19
C ASN A 135 4.65 -10.81 -4.23
N LEU A 136 4.49 -11.59 -3.16
CA LEU A 136 4.97 -12.97 -3.07
C LEU A 136 4.08 -13.97 -3.82
N LYS A 137 2.97 -13.53 -4.44
CA LYS A 137 2.01 -14.38 -5.16
C LYS A 137 1.24 -15.38 -4.29
N LEU A 138 1.19 -15.15 -2.98
CA LEU A 138 0.33 -15.90 -2.07
C LEU A 138 -1.16 -15.59 -2.33
N LEU A 139 -1.45 -14.36 -2.79
CA LEU A 139 -2.78 -13.93 -3.24
C LEU A 139 -2.75 -13.53 -4.72
N ASN A 140 -3.82 -13.89 -5.44
CA ASN A 140 -4.02 -13.41 -6.80
C ASN A 140 -4.76 -12.05 -6.74
N PRO A 141 -4.26 -11.00 -7.44
CA PRO A 141 -4.95 -9.70 -7.46
C PRO A 141 -6.42 -9.76 -7.90
N ARG A 142 -6.77 -10.68 -8.81
CA ARG A 142 -8.16 -10.84 -9.29
C ARG A 142 -9.08 -11.35 -8.20
N GLU A 143 -8.64 -12.33 -7.40
CA GLU A 143 -9.45 -12.84 -6.29
C GLU A 143 -9.64 -11.78 -5.21
N VAL A 144 -8.60 -11.00 -4.90
CA VAL A 144 -8.68 -9.92 -3.92
C VAL A 144 -9.68 -8.84 -4.36
N VAL A 145 -9.63 -8.45 -5.62
CA VAL A 145 -10.59 -7.49 -6.20
C VAL A 145 -12.01 -8.07 -6.20
N ALA A 146 -12.17 -9.33 -6.60
CA ALA A 146 -13.48 -9.97 -6.65
C ALA A 146 -14.16 -10.05 -5.27
N VAL A 147 -13.41 -10.42 -4.23
CA VAL A 147 -13.94 -10.49 -2.84
C VAL A 147 -14.31 -9.10 -2.32
N ALA A 148 -13.53 -8.06 -2.61
CA ALA A 148 -13.86 -6.69 -2.22
C ALA A 148 -15.12 -6.18 -2.92
N VAL A 149 -15.28 -6.44 -4.22
CA VAL A 149 -16.48 -6.08 -4.99
C VAL A 149 -17.70 -6.84 -4.48
N ALA A 150 -17.55 -8.12 -4.16
CA ALA A 150 -18.63 -8.92 -3.56
C ALA A 150 -19.09 -8.35 -2.20
N ALA A 151 -18.17 -7.86 -1.38
CA ALA A 151 -18.51 -7.21 -0.11
C ALA A 151 -19.34 -5.92 -0.32
N TYR A 152 -19.06 -5.15 -1.35
CA TYR A 152 -19.89 -3.99 -1.73
C TYR A 152 -21.30 -4.43 -2.17
N HIS A 153 -21.40 -5.38 -3.08
CA HIS A 153 -22.69 -5.86 -3.58
C HIS A 153 -23.54 -6.53 -2.48
N ALA A 154 -22.89 -7.08 -1.46
CA ALA A 154 -23.56 -7.61 -0.26
C ALA A 154 -23.94 -6.54 0.77
N GLY A 155 -23.62 -5.25 0.53
CA GLY A 155 -23.87 -4.16 1.49
C GLY A 155 -22.95 -4.15 2.71
N ALA A 156 -21.87 -4.95 2.72
CA ALA A 156 -20.93 -5.06 3.84
C ALA A 156 -19.88 -3.93 3.86
N ALA A 157 -19.63 -3.27 2.72
CA ALA A 157 -18.73 -2.14 2.62
C ALA A 157 -19.26 -1.08 1.63
N PRO A 158 -19.06 0.23 1.90
CA PRO A 158 -19.54 1.30 1.03
C PRO A 158 -18.71 1.39 -0.25
N LEU A 159 -19.36 1.82 -1.35
CA LEU A 159 -18.72 1.96 -2.67
C LEU A 159 -17.42 2.81 -2.64
N PRO A 160 -17.35 3.97 -1.97
CA PRO A 160 -16.12 4.75 -1.90
C PRO A 160 -14.92 3.96 -1.35
N SER A 161 -15.13 3.17 -0.29
CA SER A 161 -14.08 2.32 0.29
C SER A 161 -13.62 1.23 -0.67
N VAL A 162 -14.57 0.53 -1.28
CA VAL A 162 -14.26 -0.58 -2.20
C VAL A 162 -13.61 -0.06 -3.47
N GLU A 163 -14.12 1.03 -4.05
CA GLU A 163 -13.50 1.67 -5.22
C GLU A 163 -12.08 2.14 -4.91
N GLY A 164 -11.89 2.82 -3.78
CA GLY A 164 -10.56 3.26 -3.33
C GLY A 164 -9.58 2.10 -3.19
N PHE A 165 -10.00 0.98 -2.61
CA PHE A 165 -9.17 -0.22 -2.50
C PHE A 165 -8.89 -0.88 -3.87
N VAL A 166 -9.90 -1.07 -4.70
CA VAL A 166 -9.76 -1.63 -6.05
C VAL A 166 -8.81 -0.79 -6.90
N ARG A 167 -8.86 0.54 -6.76
CA ARG A 167 -7.98 1.47 -7.47
C ARG A 167 -6.50 1.30 -7.09
N GLN A 168 -6.18 0.90 -5.85
CA GLN A 168 -4.80 0.60 -5.48
C GLN A 168 -4.26 -0.65 -6.21
N ILE A 169 -5.11 -1.64 -6.46
CA ILE A 169 -4.72 -2.91 -7.10
C ILE A 169 -4.83 -2.81 -8.63
N LEU A 170 -6.03 -2.59 -9.15
CA LEU A 170 -6.32 -2.58 -10.58
C LEU A 170 -5.79 -1.30 -11.27
N GLY A 171 -5.73 -0.19 -10.53
CA GLY A 171 -5.13 1.07 -10.97
C GLY A 171 -3.63 1.09 -10.74
N TRP A 172 -3.20 1.50 -9.57
CA TRP A 172 -1.79 1.79 -9.29
C TRP A 172 -0.85 0.60 -9.46
N ARG A 173 -1.14 -0.54 -8.84
CA ARG A 173 -0.26 -1.71 -8.92
C ARG A 173 -0.06 -2.19 -10.35
N GLU A 174 -1.14 -2.32 -11.14
CA GLU A 174 -1.05 -2.77 -12.53
C GLU A 174 -0.49 -1.68 -13.46
N TYR A 175 -0.73 -0.40 -13.17
CA TYR A 175 -0.11 0.71 -13.90
C TYR A 175 1.41 0.72 -13.71
N VAL A 176 1.90 0.63 -12.47
CA VAL A 176 3.34 0.56 -12.15
C VAL A 176 3.96 -0.68 -12.79
N ARG A 177 3.27 -1.84 -12.75
CA ARG A 177 3.72 -3.05 -13.44
C ARG A 177 3.84 -2.83 -14.96
N GLY A 178 2.88 -2.14 -15.56
CA GLY A 178 2.93 -1.77 -16.97
C GLY A 178 4.12 -0.86 -17.32
N ILE A 179 4.40 0.15 -16.50
CA ILE A 179 5.57 1.02 -16.63
C ILE A 179 6.87 0.21 -16.49
N TYR A 180 6.96 -0.66 -15.49
CA TYR A 180 8.12 -1.52 -15.29
C TYR A 180 8.46 -2.31 -16.56
N TRP A 181 7.52 -3.09 -17.09
CA TRP A 181 7.75 -3.95 -18.24
C TRP A 181 7.99 -3.21 -19.56
N THR A 182 7.56 -1.96 -19.67
CA THR A 182 7.68 -1.17 -20.90
C THR A 182 8.82 -0.17 -20.89
N ARG A 183 9.38 0.18 -19.70
CA ARG A 183 10.33 1.30 -19.57
C ARG A 183 11.63 0.92 -18.86
N MET A 184 11.67 -0.17 -18.11
CA MET A 184 12.92 -0.60 -17.47
C MET A 184 13.88 -1.23 -18.50
N PRO A 185 15.21 -1.16 -18.28
CA PRO A 185 15.90 -0.55 -17.13
C PRO A 185 16.11 0.97 -17.24
N GLY A 186 15.92 1.56 -18.42
CA GLY A 186 16.23 2.98 -18.66
C GLY A 186 15.47 3.96 -17.75
N TYR A 187 14.24 3.59 -17.34
CA TYR A 187 13.42 4.43 -16.45
C TYR A 187 14.07 4.67 -15.07
N ALA A 188 14.82 3.71 -14.55
CA ALA A 188 15.49 3.83 -13.25
C ALA A 188 16.60 4.92 -13.23
N GLY A 189 17.09 5.32 -14.39
CA GLY A 189 18.09 6.38 -14.53
C GLY A 189 17.52 7.78 -14.73
N LEU A 190 16.19 7.93 -14.78
CA LEU A 190 15.57 9.23 -14.99
C LEU A 190 15.63 10.09 -13.71
N ASN A 191 16.02 11.35 -13.90
CA ASN A 191 16.12 12.37 -12.84
C ASN A 191 15.58 13.69 -13.40
N ALA A 192 14.25 13.83 -13.42
CA ALA A 192 13.58 14.97 -14.07
C ALA A 192 13.79 16.31 -13.36
N LEU A 193 14.17 16.29 -12.07
CA LEU A 193 14.40 17.48 -11.26
C LEU A 193 15.89 17.79 -11.06
N ASP A 194 16.76 17.03 -11.69
CA ASP A 194 18.22 17.17 -11.55
C ASP A 194 18.68 17.14 -10.08
N ALA A 195 18.12 16.23 -9.30
CA ALA A 195 18.40 16.06 -7.87
C ALA A 195 19.62 15.16 -7.66
N HIS A 196 20.62 15.63 -6.91
CA HIS A 196 21.93 14.96 -6.79
C HIS A 196 22.38 14.75 -5.34
N GLU A 197 21.58 15.19 -4.36
CA GLU A 197 21.95 15.03 -2.96
C GLU A 197 21.87 13.57 -2.51
N ASP A 198 22.73 13.21 -1.56
CA ASP A 198 22.73 11.89 -0.97
C ASP A 198 21.60 11.73 0.06
N LEU A 199 21.07 10.50 0.18
CA LEU A 199 20.08 10.18 1.19
C LEU A 199 20.70 10.29 2.58
N PRO A 200 20.18 11.15 3.47
CA PRO A 200 20.74 11.32 4.81
C PRO A 200 20.73 10.03 5.62
N ALA A 201 21.80 9.79 6.39
CA ALA A 201 21.98 8.58 7.18
C ALA A 201 20.83 8.29 8.16
N TRP A 202 20.13 9.32 8.65
CA TRP A 202 19.00 9.14 9.55
C TRP A 202 17.78 8.46 8.89
N TYR A 203 17.69 8.36 7.56
CA TYR A 203 16.69 7.51 6.91
C TYR A 203 16.85 6.03 7.28
N TRP A 204 18.08 5.60 7.58
CA TRP A 204 18.41 4.22 7.95
C TRP A 204 18.40 3.98 9.46
N THR A 205 18.48 5.01 10.26
CA THR A 205 18.60 4.90 11.73
C THR A 205 17.37 5.42 12.48
N GLY A 206 16.58 6.29 11.84
CA GLY A 206 15.50 7.03 12.52
C GLY A 206 16.00 8.15 13.44
N ALA A 207 17.32 8.42 13.50
CA ALA A 207 17.92 9.40 14.39
C ALA A 207 17.74 10.84 13.86
N THR A 208 16.54 11.39 14.03
CA THR A 208 16.19 12.76 13.63
C THR A 208 15.29 13.43 14.68
N ASP A 209 15.42 14.75 14.83
CA ASP A 209 14.57 15.55 15.73
C ASP A 209 13.20 15.87 15.11
N MET A 210 13.03 15.64 13.82
CA MET A 210 11.76 15.83 13.12
C MET A 210 10.76 14.73 13.49
N ALA A 211 9.82 15.03 14.37
CA ALA A 211 8.91 14.07 14.98
C ALA A 211 8.15 13.20 13.98
N CYS A 212 7.62 13.79 12.89
CA CYS A 212 6.88 13.04 11.86
C CYS A 212 7.76 12.06 11.09
N LEU A 213 9.01 12.43 10.78
CA LEU A 213 9.96 11.54 10.10
C LEU A 213 10.43 10.43 11.04
N ARG A 214 10.77 10.78 12.28
CA ARG A 214 11.18 9.80 13.30
C ARG A 214 10.11 8.73 13.53
N ASP A 215 8.83 9.13 13.68
CA ASP A 215 7.71 8.19 13.86
C ASP A 215 7.55 7.26 12.65
N ALA A 216 7.51 7.80 11.43
CA ALA A 216 7.37 7.01 10.21
C ALA A 216 8.56 6.06 9.97
N LEU A 217 9.79 6.51 10.25
CA LEU A 217 10.99 5.68 10.11
C LEU A 217 11.07 4.60 11.19
N ALA A 218 10.79 4.95 12.45
CA ALA A 218 10.77 3.99 13.56
C ALA A 218 9.76 2.86 13.29
N GLN A 219 8.56 3.18 12.81
CA GLN A 219 7.57 2.20 12.40
C GLN A 219 8.08 1.31 11.25
N THR A 220 8.70 1.92 10.23
CA THR A 220 9.22 1.19 9.07
C THR A 220 10.30 0.20 9.50
N LEU A 221 11.24 0.63 10.35
CA LEU A 221 12.34 -0.19 10.87
C LEU A 221 11.84 -1.31 11.78
N ALA A 222 10.82 -1.03 12.62
CA ALA A 222 10.28 -2.02 13.54
C ALA A 222 9.46 -3.12 12.84
N HIS A 223 8.73 -2.79 11.78
CA HIS A 223 7.72 -3.68 11.20
C HIS A 223 7.96 -4.06 9.73
N GLY A 224 8.98 -3.48 9.07
CA GLY A 224 9.14 -3.59 7.62
C GLY A 224 7.94 -3.03 6.86
N TYR A 225 7.22 -2.07 7.45
CA TYR A 225 5.96 -1.56 6.95
C TYR A 225 5.78 -0.07 7.24
N ALA A 226 5.35 0.67 6.22
CA ALA A 226 4.77 1.99 6.36
C ALA A 226 3.59 2.11 5.38
N ASN A 227 2.54 2.83 5.77
CA ASN A 227 1.42 3.09 4.88
C ASN A 227 1.82 4.06 3.75
N HIS A 228 0.97 4.14 2.72
CA HIS A 228 1.26 4.95 1.54
C HIS A 228 1.52 6.43 1.88
N ILE A 229 0.75 7.01 2.79
CA ILE A 229 0.89 8.43 3.16
C ILE A 229 2.21 8.69 3.87
N GLN A 230 2.62 7.83 4.80
CA GLN A 230 3.94 7.93 5.45
C GLN A 230 5.08 7.85 4.42
N ARG A 231 4.98 6.92 3.45
CA ARG A 231 6.00 6.74 2.42
C ARG A 231 6.02 7.88 1.41
N LEU A 232 4.84 8.33 0.94
CA LEU A 232 4.75 9.37 -0.09
C LEU A 232 4.89 10.77 0.50
N MET A 233 4.02 11.11 1.48
CA MET A 233 3.86 12.51 1.94
C MET A 233 4.84 12.87 3.06
N VAL A 234 5.30 11.91 3.86
CA VAL A 234 6.28 12.18 4.92
C VAL A 234 7.69 11.94 4.40
N THR A 235 8.10 10.68 4.22
CA THR A 235 9.49 10.38 3.88
C THR A 235 9.84 10.72 2.43
N GLY A 236 8.97 10.39 1.47
CA GLY A 236 9.23 10.62 0.05
C GLY A 236 9.23 12.09 -0.34
N LEU A 237 8.25 12.87 0.11
CA LEU A 237 8.18 14.30 -0.17
C LEU A 237 9.36 15.05 0.46
N TYR A 238 9.74 14.67 1.68
CA TYR A 238 10.87 15.30 2.34
C TYR A 238 12.19 15.01 1.61
N ALA A 239 12.42 13.77 1.16
CA ALA A 239 13.57 13.44 0.32
C ALA A 239 13.59 14.25 -0.99
N LEU A 240 12.42 14.46 -1.61
CA LEU A 240 12.27 15.30 -2.80
C LEU A 240 12.67 16.74 -2.50
N MET A 241 12.22 17.31 -1.39
CA MET A 241 12.56 18.69 -0.98
C MET A 241 14.04 18.87 -0.67
N LEU A 242 14.71 17.83 -0.17
CA LEU A 242 16.15 17.82 0.04
C LEU A 242 16.95 17.67 -1.27
N GLY A 243 16.33 17.42 -2.40
CA GLY A 243 17.04 17.19 -3.67
C GLY A 243 17.75 15.83 -3.73
N VAL A 244 17.29 14.83 -2.98
CA VAL A 244 17.89 13.49 -2.95
C VAL A 244 17.73 12.80 -4.30
N GLN A 245 18.78 12.14 -4.76
CA GLN A 245 18.79 11.35 -5.98
C GLN A 245 17.64 10.31 -5.97
N PRO A 246 16.77 10.27 -7.01
CA PRO A 246 15.64 9.33 -7.06
C PRO A 246 16.03 7.88 -6.87
N LYS A 247 17.22 7.48 -7.35
CA LYS A 247 17.73 6.11 -7.21
C LYS A 247 18.00 5.73 -5.75
N GLN A 248 18.47 6.66 -4.94
CA GLN A 248 18.71 6.42 -3.50
C GLN A 248 17.40 6.36 -2.69
N VAL A 249 16.38 7.13 -3.10
CA VAL A 249 15.05 7.06 -2.47
C VAL A 249 14.36 5.74 -2.78
N HIS A 250 14.68 5.13 -3.92
CA HIS A 250 14.07 3.88 -4.37
C HIS A 250 14.75 2.63 -3.80
N ALA A 251 16.03 2.73 -3.46
CA ALA A 251 16.81 1.60 -2.93
C ALA A 251 16.33 1.19 -1.54
#